data_4f4b330b93c244b022590e86702918b4
#
_entry.id   4f4b330b93c244b022590e86702918b4
#
_cell.length_a   1.000
_cell.length_b   1.000
_cell.length_c   1.000
_cell.angle_alpha   90.00
_cell.angle_beta   90.00
_cell.angle_gamma   90.00
#
_symmetry.space_group_name_H-M   'P 1'
#
loop_
_entity.id
_entity.type
_entity.pdbx_description
1 polymer ?
#
loop_
_entity_poly.entity_id
_entity_poly.type
_entity_poly.pdbx_seq_one_letter_code
_entity_poly.pdbx_strand_id
1 'polypeptide(L)'
;GGVDIIIISAGLLLWNPELDFKVDLEVISVNVIGFTAIANFSVNYFIKQKKGHLVAISSISALRGSGKAPSYPASKAYMSNYLQGLRKKVFKLKVPITITDIKPGYVKTPMVEGKDSFWMATVEEASDQIINVISNKSSNAYVTKRWRLMAWLMKYLPDYIYNRL
;
A
#
# COMPACT_ATOMS: atom_id res chain seq x y z
N GLY A 1 18.02 -22.36 -8.08
CA GLY A 1 17.22 -21.62 -7.09
C GLY A 1 16.49 -20.47 -7.73
N GLY A 2 15.44 -19.97 -7.07
CA GLY A 2 14.63 -18.84 -7.52
C GLY A 2 14.03 -18.13 -6.31
N VAL A 3 13.28 -17.04 -6.56
CA VAL A 3 12.55 -16.30 -5.54
C VAL A 3 11.06 -16.57 -5.75
N ASP A 4 10.36 -17.02 -4.72
CA ASP A 4 8.93 -17.30 -4.80
C ASP A 4 8.07 -16.09 -4.43
N ILE A 5 8.54 -15.25 -3.48
CA ILE A 5 7.82 -14.08 -2.98
C ILE A 5 8.77 -12.89 -2.87
N ILE A 6 8.34 -11.72 -3.34
CA ILE A 6 8.98 -10.43 -3.09
C ILE A 6 7.98 -9.53 -2.37
N ILE A 7 8.36 -9.00 -1.19
CA ILE A 7 7.53 -8.11 -0.39
C ILE A 7 8.14 -6.72 -0.40
N ILE A 8 7.40 -5.73 -0.92
CA ILE A 8 7.78 -4.32 -0.87
C ILE A 8 7.07 -3.69 0.32
N SER A 9 7.81 -3.53 1.42
CA SER A 9 7.34 -2.89 2.67
C SER A 9 7.91 -1.48 2.87
N ALA A 10 8.90 -1.08 2.10
CA ALA A 10 9.49 0.25 2.17
C ALA A 10 8.44 1.34 1.97
N GLY A 11 8.48 2.36 2.80
CA GLY A 11 7.58 3.49 2.70
C GLY A 11 7.96 4.58 3.70
N LEU A 12 7.80 5.82 3.27
CA LEU A 12 8.11 7.02 4.02
C LEU A 12 6.86 7.87 4.18
N LEU A 13 6.60 8.34 5.41
CA LEU A 13 5.59 9.33 5.75
C LEU A 13 6.30 10.53 6.38
N LEU A 14 6.21 11.67 5.76
CA LEU A 14 6.66 12.95 6.30
C LEU A 14 5.48 13.92 6.36
N TRP A 15 5.41 14.67 7.45
CA TRP A 15 4.44 15.76 7.59
C TRP A 15 4.92 16.97 6.81
N ASN A 16 4.04 17.59 6.03
CA ASN A 16 4.36 18.72 5.18
C ASN A 16 3.21 19.74 5.14
N PRO A 17 2.84 20.34 6.28
CA PRO A 17 1.77 21.34 6.32
C PRO A 17 2.11 22.60 5.54
N GLU A 18 3.41 22.92 5.42
CA GLU A 18 3.91 24.14 4.75
C GLU A 18 4.14 23.94 3.24
N LEU A 19 3.86 22.74 2.72
CA LEU A 19 4.04 22.39 1.30
C LEU A 19 5.48 22.61 0.79
N ASP A 20 6.49 22.27 1.60
CA ASP A 20 7.89 22.27 1.14
C ASP A 20 8.08 21.14 0.13
N PHE A 21 8.45 21.53 -1.10
CA PHE A 21 8.67 20.59 -2.21
C PHE A 21 9.76 19.55 -1.90
N LYS A 22 10.77 19.87 -1.09
CA LYS A 22 11.83 18.94 -0.73
C LYS A 22 11.29 17.77 0.09
N VAL A 23 10.38 18.04 1.02
CA VAL A 23 9.70 17.01 1.83
C VAL A 23 8.87 16.09 0.94
N ASP A 24 8.10 16.66 0.02
CA ASP A 24 7.30 15.86 -0.91
C ASP A 24 8.19 15.03 -1.86
N LEU A 25 9.31 15.60 -2.31
CA LEU A 25 10.27 14.90 -3.17
C LEU A 25 10.88 13.66 -2.48
N GLU A 26 11.19 13.72 -1.19
CA GLU A 26 11.67 12.56 -0.44
C GLU A 26 10.61 11.45 -0.40
N VAL A 27 9.36 11.79 -0.07
CA VAL A 27 8.26 10.81 -0.06
C VAL A 27 8.05 10.20 -1.44
N ILE A 28 8.05 11.01 -2.50
CA ILE A 28 7.90 10.56 -3.88
C ILE A 28 9.06 9.65 -4.29
N SER A 29 10.29 10.03 -3.93
CA SER A 29 11.49 9.25 -4.27
C SER A 29 11.43 7.84 -3.69
N VAL A 30 11.02 7.68 -2.45
CA VAL A 30 10.89 6.36 -1.81
C VAL A 30 9.63 5.63 -2.27
N ASN A 31 8.47 6.27 -2.13
CA ASN A 31 7.17 5.58 -2.27
C ASN A 31 6.73 5.41 -3.73
N VAL A 32 7.23 6.21 -4.65
CA VAL A 32 6.86 6.15 -6.07
C VAL A 32 8.02 5.62 -6.90
N ILE A 33 9.15 6.31 -6.92
CA ILE A 33 10.28 5.93 -7.79
C ILE A 33 10.88 4.61 -7.33
N GLY A 34 11.26 4.49 -6.07
CA GLY A 34 11.84 3.26 -5.49
C GLY A 34 10.88 2.08 -5.58
N PHE A 35 9.61 2.29 -5.21
CA PHE A 35 8.58 1.27 -5.37
C PHE A 35 8.44 0.80 -6.83
N THR A 36 8.36 1.73 -7.78
CA THR A 36 8.19 1.40 -9.20
C THR A 36 9.37 0.58 -9.72
N ALA A 37 10.60 0.97 -9.37
CA ALA A 37 11.80 0.25 -9.78
C ALA A 37 11.79 -1.21 -9.29
N ILE A 38 11.50 -1.43 -7.99
CA ILE A 38 11.45 -2.78 -7.42
C ILE A 38 10.27 -3.58 -7.97
N ALA A 39 9.10 -2.98 -8.13
CA ALA A 39 7.92 -3.66 -8.67
C ALA A 39 8.15 -4.11 -10.12
N ASN A 40 8.76 -3.25 -10.96
CA ASN A 40 9.14 -3.60 -12.33
C ASN A 40 10.14 -4.74 -12.37
N PHE A 41 11.21 -4.64 -11.58
CA PHE A 41 12.20 -5.72 -11.46
C PHE A 41 11.52 -7.04 -11.08
N SER A 42 10.71 -7.02 -10.03
CA SER A 42 10.05 -8.21 -9.49
C SER A 42 9.15 -8.90 -10.51
N VAL A 43 8.29 -8.12 -11.20
CA VAL A 43 7.38 -8.70 -12.19
C VAL A 43 8.13 -9.24 -13.39
N ASN A 44 9.15 -8.54 -13.90
CA ASN A 44 9.98 -9.03 -15.00
C ASN A 44 10.76 -10.30 -14.63
N TYR A 45 11.26 -10.37 -13.37
CA TYR A 45 11.90 -11.56 -12.84
C TYR A 45 10.93 -12.76 -12.82
N PHE A 46 9.72 -12.56 -12.27
CA PHE A 46 8.69 -13.60 -12.19
C PHE A 46 8.16 -14.03 -13.56
N ILE A 47 8.08 -13.11 -14.55
CA ILE A 47 7.72 -13.46 -15.93
C ILE A 47 8.76 -14.44 -16.51
N LYS A 48 10.06 -14.17 -16.32
CA LYS A 48 11.14 -15.06 -16.76
C LYS A 48 11.10 -16.42 -16.01
N GLN A 49 10.84 -16.38 -14.71
CA GLN A 49 10.72 -17.57 -13.87
C GLN A 49 9.42 -18.36 -14.11
N LYS A 50 8.43 -17.75 -14.79
CA LYS A 50 7.07 -18.28 -15.06
C LYS A 50 6.24 -18.54 -13.80
N LYS A 51 6.58 -18.01 -12.66
CA LYS A 51 5.85 -18.05 -11.39
C LYS A 51 6.36 -16.99 -10.43
N GLY A 52 5.52 -16.58 -9.45
CA GLY A 52 5.95 -15.71 -8.36
C GLY A 52 4.80 -14.97 -7.69
N HIS A 53 5.12 -14.29 -6.60
CA HIS A 53 4.16 -13.52 -5.84
C HIS A 53 4.78 -12.18 -5.43
N LEU A 54 4.29 -11.10 -6.03
CA LEU A 54 4.61 -9.74 -5.61
C LEU A 54 3.60 -9.27 -4.57
N VAL A 55 4.09 -8.86 -3.42
CA VAL A 55 3.29 -8.28 -2.34
C VAL A 55 3.77 -6.84 -2.10
N ALA A 56 2.86 -5.90 -1.98
CA ALA A 56 3.22 -4.53 -1.60
C ALA A 56 2.32 -4.01 -0.47
N ILE A 57 2.94 -3.28 0.46
CA ILE A 57 2.26 -2.66 1.59
C ILE A 57 1.94 -1.20 1.22
N SER A 58 0.71 -0.99 0.75
CA SER A 58 0.19 0.35 0.50
C SER A 58 -0.35 1.00 1.80
N SER A 59 -1.55 1.47 1.84
CA SER A 59 -2.22 2.00 3.04
C SER A 59 -3.70 2.21 2.79
N ILE A 60 -4.51 2.26 3.85
CA ILE A 60 -5.87 2.81 3.77
C ILE A 60 -5.88 4.27 3.32
N SER A 61 -4.82 5.02 3.62
CA SER A 61 -4.65 6.41 3.16
C SER A 61 -4.63 6.57 1.65
N ALA A 62 -4.43 5.48 0.90
CA ALA A 62 -4.56 5.49 -0.57
C ALA A 62 -5.95 5.89 -1.08
N LEU A 63 -6.96 5.96 -0.22
CA LEU A 63 -8.34 6.22 -0.59
C LEU A 63 -8.72 7.70 -0.58
N ARG A 64 -8.03 8.51 0.23
CA ARG A 64 -8.31 9.95 0.40
C ARG A 64 -7.02 10.74 0.65
N GLY A 65 -6.99 11.98 0.20
CA GLY A 65 -5.89 12.92 0.45
C GLY A 65 -5.78 13.34 1.92
N SER A 66 -4.67 13.96 2.28
CA SER A 66 -4.45 14.56 3.61
C SER A 66 -3.88 15.96 3.45
N GLY A 67 -4.47 16.94 4.13
CA GLY A 67 -3.95 18.32 4.11
C GLY A 67 -2.62 18.49 4.84
N LYS A 68 -2.26 17.58 5.75
CA LYS A 68 -1.03 17.64 6.56
C LYS A 68 0.17 16.91 5.94
N ALA A 69 -0.07 16.03 4.99
CA ALA A 69 0.96 15.23 4.30
C ALA A 69 0.45 14.81 2.93
N PRO A 70 0.28 15.72 1.96
CA PRO A 70 -0.41 15.43 0.70
C PRO A 70 0.26 14.34 -0.13
N SER A 71 1.58 14.31 -0.18
CA SER A 71 2.37 13.35 -0.97
C SER A 71 2.21 11.90 -0.50
N TYR A 72 2.04 11.67 0.81
CA TYR A 72 1.95 10.30 1.34
C TYR A 72 0.72 9.54 0.83
N PRO A 73 -0.54 9.98 1.05
CA PRO A 73 -1.71 9.30 0.52
C PRO A 73 -1.70 9.24 -1.01
N ALA A 74 -1.23 10.28 -1.69
CA ALA A 74 -1.08 10.29 -3.14
C ALA A 74 -0.11 9.18 -3.61
N SER A 75 1.04 9.01 -2.95
CA SER A 75 1.99 7.94 -3.25
C SER A 75 1.40 6.55 -3.00
N LYS A 76 0.61 6.37 -1.94
CA LYS A 76 -0.05 5.09 -1.65
C LYS A 76 -1.19 4.79 -2.64
N ALA A 77 -1.89 5.80 -3.13
CA ALA A 77 -2.86 5.67 -4.22
C ALA A 77 -2.16 5.27 -5.54
N TYR A 78 -1.03 5.89 -5.86
CA TYR A 78 -0.19 5.48 -6.98
C TYR A 78 0.18 4.00 -6.90
N MET A 79 0.71 3.53 -5.74
CA MET A 79 1.07 2.13 -5.55
C MET A 79 -0.11 1.19 -5.84
N SER A 80 -1.28 1.48 -5.27
CA SER A 80 -2.49 0.66 -5.45
C SER A 80 -2.94 0.58 -6.90
N ASN A 81 -2.94 1.72 -7.61
CA ASN A 81 -3.30 1.80 -9.02
C ASN A 81 -2.28 1.07 -9.90
N TYR A 82 -0.99 1.28 -9.63
CA TYR A 82 0.10 0.63 -10.36
C TYR A 82 0.03 -0.91 -10.22
N LEU A 83 -0.18 -1.44 -9.01
CA LEU A 83 -0.36 -2.87 -8.78
C LEU A 83 -1.59 -3.43 -9.53
N GLN A 84 -2.67 -2.65 -9.63
CA GLN A 84 -3.82 -3.04 -10.45
C GLN A 84 -3.45 -3.16 -11.93
N GLY A 85 -2.66 -2.23 -12.44
CA GLY A 85 -2.13 -2.28 -13.81
C GLY A 85 -1.25 -3.52 -14.05
N LEU A 86 -0.36 -3.83 -13.10
CA LEU A 86 0.48 -5.02 -13.17
C LEU A 86 -0.35 -6.32 -13.15
N ARG A 87 -1.40 -6.43 -12.31
CA ARG A 87 -2.33 -7.56 -12.32
C ARG A 87 -2.96 -7.77 -13.70
N LYS A 88 -3.43 -6.68 -14.32
CA LYS A 88 -3.99 -6.74 -15.69
C LYS A 88 -2.96 -7.20 -16.71
N LYS A 89 -1.70 -6.76 -16.56
CA LYS A 89 -0.60 -7.18 -17.45
C LYS A 89 -0.32 -8.68 -17.34
N VAL A 90 -0.08 -9.20 -16.13
CA VAL A 90 0.26 -10.63 -15.93
C VAL A 90 -0.91 -11.55 -16.29
N PHE A 91 -2.15 -11.11 -16.06
CA PHE A 91 -3.35 -11.83 -16.51
C PHE A 91 -3.38 -11.99 -18.03
N LYS A 92 -3.12 -10.91 -18.79
CA LYS A 92 -3.05 -10.95 -20.25
C LYS A 92 -1.94 -11.85 -20.77
N LEU A 93 -0.81 -11.91 -20.07
CA LEU A 93 0.32 -12.76 -20.40
C LEU A 93 0.08 -14.24 -20.06
N LYS A 94 -1.00 -14.56 -19.33
CA LYS A 94 -1.33 -15.92 -18.86
C LYS A 94 -0.20 -16.56 -18.05
N VAL A 95 0.55 -15.76 -17.29
CA VAL A 95 1.61 -16.23 -16.40
C VAL A 95 1.06 -16.34 -14.96
N PRO A 96 1.30 -17.44 -14.24
CA PRO A 96 0.79 -17.63 -12.88
C PRO A 96 1.57 -16.80 -11.85
N ILE A 97 1.44 -15.48 -11.94
CA ILE A 97 2.01 -14.52 -11.02
C ILE A 97 0.88 -13.90 -10.19
N THR A 98 1.02 -13.97 -8.88
CA THR A 98 0.11 -13.28 -7.96
C THR A 98 0.66 -11.90 -7.64
N ILE A 99 -0.23 -10.89 -7.56
CA ILE A 99 0.12 -9.53 -7.15
C ILE A 99 -0.86 -9.07 -6.10
N THR A 100 -0.37 -8.86 -4.89
CA THR A 100 -1.15 -8.51 -3.70
C THR A 100 -0.89 -7.07 -3.29
N ASP A 101 -1.96 -6.30 -3.10
CA ASP A 101 -1.98 -4.97 -2.51
C ASP A 101 -2.56 -5.06 -1.10
N ILE A 102 -1.73 -4.87 -0.08
CA ILE A 102 -2.13 -4.87 1.32
C ILE A 102 -2.30 -3.42 1.76
N LYS A 103 -3.46 -3.09 2.31
CA LYS A 103 -3.84 -1.77 2.81
C LYS A 103 -4.00 -1.81 4.33
N PRO A 104 -2.92 -1.61 5.11
CA PRO A 104 -3.06 -1.46 6.54
C PRO A 104 -3.82 -0.19 6.90
N GLY A 105 -4.61 -0.26 7.96
CA GLY A 105 -5.01 0.90 8.73
C GLY A 105 -3.91 1.32 9.69
N TYR A 106 -4.28 1.84 10.87
CA TYR A 106 -3.30 2.21 11.89
C TYR A 106 -2.75 0.95 12.59
N VAL A 107 -1.42 0.83 12.60
CA VAL A 107 -0.67 -0.22 13.31
C VAL A 107 0.32 0.45 14.25
N LYS A 108 0.46 -0.06 15.48
CA LYS A 108 1.39 0.47 16.49
C LYS A 108 2.84 0.31 16.03
N THR A 109 3.34 1.31 15.32
CA THR A 109 4.71 1.39 14.79
C THR A 109 5.27 2.79 15.04
N PRO A 110 6.59 2.99 15.00
CA PRO A 110 7.19 4.32 15.12
C PRO A 110 6.63 5.37 14.15
N MET A 111 6.12 4.96 12.99
CA MET A 111 5.51 5.86 11.99
C MET A 111 4.25 6.56 12.50
N VAL A 112 3.54 6.01 13.49
CA VAL A 112 2.32 6.54 14.09
C VAL A 112 2.46 6.82 15.58
N GLU A 113 3.69 6.87 16.10
CA GLU A 113 3.96 7.14 17.51
C GLU A 113 3.41 8.50 17.93
N GLY A 114 2.86 8.56 19.17
CA GLY A 114 2.22 9.76 19.71
C GLY A 114 0.78 10.02 19.23
N LYS A 115 0.17 9.09 18.49
CA LYS A 115 -1.23 9.19 18.07
C LYS A 115 -2.05 8.06 18.67
N ASP A 116 -2.93 8.39 19.59
CA ASP A 116 -4.04 7.50 19.94
C ASP A 116 -5.04 7.51 18.80
N SER A 117 -4.95 6.50 17.96
CA SER A 117 -5.82 6.37 16.81
C SER A 117 -6.86 5.29 17.01
N PHE A 118 -8.06 5.60 16.58
CA PHE A 118 -9.19 4.68 16.62
C PHE A 118 -8.86 3.39 15.83
N TRP A 119 -9.12 2.23 16.43
CA TRP A 119 -8.87 0.92 15.83
C TRP A 119 -7.39 0.62 15.48
N MET A 120 -6.47 1.11 16.29
CA MET A 120 -5.07 0.74 16.15
C MET A 120 -4.87 -0.77 16.41
N ALA A 121 -4.18 -1.44 15.51
CA ALA A 121 -3.81 -2.84 15.67
C ALA A 121 -2.42 -2.97 16.30
N THR A 122 -2.13 -4.10 16.96
CA THR A 122 -0.77 -4.44 17.31
C THR A 122 0.02 -4.89 16.06
N VAL A 123 1.35 -4.92 16.16
CA VAL A 123 2.21 -5.41 15.09
C VAL A 123 1.93 -6.90 14.83
N GLU A 124 1.71 -7.68 15.90
CA GLU A 124 1.43 -9.10 15.85
C GLU A 124 0.11 -9.36 15.11
N GLU A 125 -0.98 -8.69 15.51
CA GLU A 125 -2.29 -8.81 14.85
C GLU A 125 -2.21 -8.45 13.36
N ALA A 126 -1.47 -7.40 13.02
CA ALA A 126 -1.30 -6.99 11.64
C ALA A 126 -0.47 -8.02 10.86
N SER A 127 0.62 -8.53 11.43
CA SER A 127 1.50 -9.52 10.80
C SER A 127 0.78 -10.82 10.51
N ASP A 128 0.02 -11.35 11.47
CA ASP A 128 -0.76 -12.57 11.29
C ASP A 128 -1.76 -12.44 10.13
N GLN A 129 -2.45 -11.31 10.06
CA GLN A 129 -3.38 -11.07 8.97
C GLN A 129 -2.67 -10.90 7.61
N ILE A 130 -1.49 -10.26 7.59
CA ILE A 130 -0.66 -10.13 6.38
C ILE A 130 -0.22 -11.52 5.90
N ILE A 131 0.29 -12.38 6.79
CA ILE A 131 0.70 -13.74 6.47
C ILE A 131 -0.47 -14.52 5.86
N ASN A 132 -1.65 -14.45 6.48
CA ASN A 132 -2.86 -15.11 5.95
C ASN A 132 -3.24 -14.59 4.55
N VAL A 133 -3.13 -13.28 4.29
CA VAL A 133 -3.40 -12.69 2.98
C VAL A 133 -2.43 -13.20 1.92
N ILE A 134 -1.15 -13.29 2.27
CA ILE A 134 -0.09 -13.80 1.39
C ILE A 134 -0.32 -15.28 1.07
N SER A 135 -0.57 -16.10 2.10
CA SER A 135 -0.81 -17.54 1.95
C SER A 135 -2.02 -17.85 1.07
N ASN A 136 -3.08 -17.04 1.21
CA ASN A 136 -4.31 -17.16 0.40
C ASN A 136 -4.20 -16.50 -0.99
N LYS A 137 -3.05 -15.93 -1.34
CA LYS A 137 -2.81 -15.24 -2.62
C LYS A 137 -3.88 -14.20 -2.99
N SER A 138 -4.39 -13.49 -1.99
CA SER A 138 -5.45 -12.49 -2.19
C SER A 138 -4.93 -11.28 -2.97
N SER A 139 -5.66 -10.80 -3.96
CA SER A 139 -5.23 -9.65 -4.79
C SER A 139 -5.26 -8.32 -4.03
N ASN A 140 -6.18 -8.16 -3.08
CA ASN A 140 -6.33 -6.96 -2.25
C ASN A 140 -6.77 -7.35 -0.84
N ALA A 141 -6.21 -6.69 0.17
CA ALA A 141 -6.63 -6.88 1.54
C ALA A 141 -6.53 -5.59 2.36
N TYR A 142 -7.46 -5.42 3.28
CA TYR A 142 -7.39 -4.43 4.36
C TYR A 142 -6.94 -5.11 5.64
N VAL A 143 -5.98 -4.53 6.34
CA VAL A 143 -5.45 -5.00 7.61
C VAL A 143 -5.58 -3.86 8.64
N THR A 144 -6.33 -4.04 9.74
CA THR A 144 -7.15 -5.21 10.06
C THR A 144 -8.44 -5.24 9.24
N LYS A 145 -9.14 -6.38 9.24
CA LYS A 145 -10.37 -6.60 8.43
C LYS A 145 -11.46 -5.53 8.66
N ARG A 146 -11.55 -4.97 9.86
CA ARG A 146 -12.50 -3.89 10.21
C ARG A 146 -12.31 -2.61 9.40
N TRP A 147 -11.08 -2.34 8.93
CA TRP A 147 -10.80 -1.21 8.05
C TRP A 147 -11.46 -1.31 6.68
N ARG A 148 -11.95 -2.49 6.30
CA ARG A 148 -12.73 -2.66 5.06
C ARG A 148 -14.02 -1.83 5.07
N LEU A 149 -14.71 -1.74 6.22
CA LEU A 149 -15.90 -0.92 6.38
C LEU A 149 -15.55 0.57 6.27
N MET A 150 -14.48 1.00 6.97
CA MET A 150 -14.01 2.38 6.89
C MET A 150 -13.54 2.76 5.48
N ALA A 151 -12.89 1.84 4.78
CA ALA A 151 -12.48 2.02 3.39
C ALA A 151 -13.69 2.27 2.48
N TRP A 152 -14.77 1.51 2.67
CA TRP A 152 -16.01 1.70 1.93
C TRP A 152 -16.62 3.08 2.24
N LEU A 153 -16.73 3.44 3.52
CA LEU A 153 -17.24 4.74 3.95
C LEU A 153 -16.39 5.88 3.36
N MET A 154 -15.08 5.84 3.52
CA MET A 154 -14.16 6.85 3.00
C MET A 154 -14.27 7.02 1.48
N LYS A 155 -14.48 5.93 0.73
CA LYS A 155 -14.59 5.96 -0.72
C LYS A 155 -15.81 6.71 -1.21
N TYR A 156 -16.95 6.61 -0.51
CA TYR A 156 -18.22 7.18 -0.91
C TYR A 156 -18.62 8.44 -0.13
N LEU A 157 -17.82 8.85 0.87
CA LEU A 157 -18.06 10.08 1.62
C LEU A 157 -17.92 11.29 0.70
N PRO A 158 -18.93 12.17 0.59
CA PRO A 158 -18.81 13.40 -0.19
C PRO A 158 -17.70 14.32 0.31
N ASP A 159 -17.03 15.02 -0.59
CA ASP A 159 -15.87 15.85 -0.27
C ASP A 159 -16.20 16.96 0.75
N TYR A 160 -17.39 17.54 0.68
CA TYR A 160 -17.82 18.59 1.62
C TYR A 160 -17.92 18.10 3.07
N ILE A 161 -18.18 16.80 3.28
CA ILE A 161 -18.15 16.18 4.61
C ILE A 161 -16.72 15.86 5.00
N TYR A 162 -15.97 15.22 4.09
CA TYR A 162 -14.58 14.82 4.33
C TYR A 162 -13.67 16.01 4.70
N ASN A 163 -13.86 17.15 4.05
CA ASN A 163 -13.06 18.36 4.28
C ASN A 163 -13.31 19.03 5.64
N ARG A 164 -14.32 18.58 6.39
CA ARG A 164 -14.63 19.05 7.75
C ARG A 164 -14.11 18.14 8.85
N LEU A 165 -13.60 16.97 8.51
CA LEU A 165 -12.99 16.00 9.40
C LEU A 165 -11.48 16.24 9.53
#